data_14321d1f9b5995d68b60b2b50b5c14a2
#
_entry.id   14321d1f9b5995d68b60b2b50b5c14a2
#
_cell.length_a   1.000
_cell.length_b   1.000
_cell.length_c   1.000
_cell.angle_alpha   90.00
_cell.angle_beta   90.00
_cell.angle_gamma   90.00
#
_symmetry.space_group_name_H-M   'P 1'
#
loop_
_entity.id
_entity.type
_entity.pdbx_description
1 polymer ?
#
loop_
_entity_poly.entity_id
_entity_poly.type
_entity_poly.pdbx_seq_one_letter_code
_entity_poly.pdbx_strand_id
1 'polypeptide(L)'
;MEKRKLVLTIIGVVILAMVIMVYIYFSKPGRDEKKNQQTINQVQTVQQKADEKKENTEKNTSGDELENVTPGSEEYRGFLLDNVLHSPNEGDIHYNVYIPDAHDGTKEYALYVTLPGYQGLYFQGVGENIRTEDFGFEAQKYITDMIIVAPQLNDWGQTSADQTIELTQYFLTHYIINPSKVYINGYSGGGETLSLVLAKQPELYTAALMCSSQWDGAYEPVVEMKTPVYFVIGESDEYYGSEPFKEAYQQIHELYKEQGLSESEIDKLVVLDVKDKDYFEGTPVTYQHGGGYLFCRDKEIMGWLFNQ
;
A
#
# COMPACT_ATOMS: atom_id res chain seq x y z
N MET A 1 -1.55 -12.37 -55.41
CA MET A 1 -2.64 -13.12 -54.73
C MET A 1 -2.12 -14.32 -53.94
N GLU A 2 -1.14 -15.05 -54.42
CA GLU A 2 -0.59 -16.25 -53.71
C GLU A 2 0.14 -15.95 -52.40
N LYS A 3 0.94 -14.89 -52.32
CA LYS A 3 1.66 -14.56 -51.06
C LYS A 3 0.73 -14.25 -49.87
N ARG A 4 -0.44 -13.63 -50.12
CA ARG A 4 -1.44 -13.37 -49.08
C ARG A 4 -2.13 -14.64 -48.58
N LYS A 5 -2.38 -15.60 -49.47
CA LYS A 5 -2.96 -16.91 -49.09
C LYS A 5 -1.97 -17.72 -48.24
N LEU A 6 -0.68 -17.68 -48.60
CA LEU A 6 0.36 -18.39 -47.86
C LEU A 6 0.53 -17.82 -46.44
N VAL A 7 0.52 -16.49 -46.26
CA VAL A 7 0.62 -15.84 -44.93
C VAL A 7 -0.60 -16.17 -44.05
N LEU A 8 -1.82 -16.13 -44.63
CA LEU A 8 -3.04 -16.50 -43.88
C LEU A 8 -3.04 -17.98 -43.46
N THR A 9 -2.50 -18.86 -44.29
CA THR A 9 -2.39 -20.30 -43.97
C THR A 9 -1.39 -20.53 -42.86
N ILE A 10 -0.25 -19.83 -42.85
CA ILE A 10 0.79 -19.94 -41.76
C ILE A 10 0.22 -19.41 -40.44
N ILE A 11 -0.50 -18.27 -40.45
CA ILE A 11 -1.13 -17.71 -39.25
C ILE A 11 -2.18 -18.68 -38.72
N GLY A 12 -3.01 -19.29 -39.54
CA GLY A 12 -3.99 -20.29 -39.15
C GLY A 12 -3.36 -21.54 -38.48
N VAL A 13 -2.24 -22.02 -39.02
CA VAL A 13 -1.50 -23.17 -38.42
C VAL A 13 -0.89 -22.83 -37.09
N VAL A 14 -0.35 -21.62 -36.92
CA VAL A 14 0.24 -21.17 -35.65
C VAL A 14 -0.83 -21.00 -34.56
N ILE A 15 -1.99 -20.45 -34.94
CA ILE A 15 -3.12 -20.31 -33.96
C ILE A 15 -3.64 -21.69 -33.57
N LEU A 16 -3.79 -22.62 -34.50
CA LEU A 16 -4.23 -23.98 -34.22
C LEU A 16 -3.23 -24.73 -33.30
N ALA A 17 -1.92 -24.55 -33.53
CA ALA A 17 -0.89 -25.13 -32.69
C ALA A 17 -0.91 -24.57 -31.27
N MET A 18 -1.14 -23.25 -31.10
CA MET A 18 -1.30 -22.62 -29.78
C MET A 18 -2.57 -23.15 -29.04
N VAL A 19 -3.69 -23.26 -29.73
CA VAL A 19 -4.92 -23.81 -29.13
C VAL A 19 -4.72 -25.27 -28.68
N ILE A 20 -4.04 -26.08 -29.48
CA ILE A 20 -3.73 -27.49 -29.11
C ILE A 20 -2.77 -27.53 -27.92
N MET A 21 -1.77 -26.66 -27.84
CA MET A 21 -0.87 -26.57 -26.68
C MET A 21 -1.59 -26.15 -25.41
N VAL A 22 -2.48 -25.19 -25.51
CA VAL A 22 -3.34 -24.77 -24.36
C VAL A 22 -4.26 -25.92 -23.93
N TYR A 23 -4.90 -26.62 -24.87
CA TYR A 23 -5.75 -27.77 -24.55
C TYR A 23 -4.96 -28.91 -23.89
N ILE A 24 -3.75 -29.24 -24.36
CA ILE A 24 -2.88 -30.25 -23.76
C ILE A 24 -2.39 -29.77 -22.36
N TYR A 25 -2.17 -28.48 -22.18
CA TYR A 25 -1.78 -27.89 -20.90
C TYR A 25 -2.86 -28.04 -19.84
N PHE A 26 -4.13 -27.81 -20.20
CA PHE A 26 -5.29 -27.94 -19.29
C PHE A 26 -5.83 -29.38 -19.14
N SER A 27 -5.50 -30.31 -20.07
CA SER A 27 -6.03 -31.67 -20.05
C SER A 27 -5.13 -32.70 -19.34
N LYS A 28 -4.07 -32.28 -18.65
CA LYS A 28 -3.23 -33.21 -17.85
C LYS A 28 -3.83 -33.44 -16.46
N PRO A 29 -4.37 -34.62 -16.15
CA PRO A 29 -4.79 -34.95 -14.79
C PRO A 29 -3.56 -35.07 -13.88
N GLY A 30 -3.59 -34.45 -12.71
CA GLY A 30 -2.57 -34.62 -11.67
C GLY A 30 -1.71 -33.38 -11.33
N ARG A 31 -2.03 -32.18 -11.86
CA ARG A 31 -1.24 -30.98 -11.56
C ARG A 31 -1.74 -30.21 -10.34
N ASP A 32 -3.03 -30.32 -10.02
CA ASP A 32 -3.62 -29.59 -8.88
C ASP A 32 -3.24 -30.18 -7.53
N GLU A 33 -3.07 -31.51 -7.44
CA GLU A 33 -2.61 -32.15 -6.20
C GLU A 33 -1.17 -31.79 -5.83
N LYS A 34 -0.26 -31.66 -6.82
CA LYS A 34 1.13 -31.27 -6.55
C LYS A 34 1.25 -29.81 -6.17
N LYS A 35 0.45 -28.92 -6.74
CA LYS A 35 0.45 -27.49 -6.41
C LYS A 35 -0.13 -27.25 -5.02
N ASN A 36 -1.21 -27.94 -4.67
CA ASN A 36 -1.78 -27.90 -3.32
C ASN A 36 -0.80 -28.48 -2.28
N GLN A 37 -0.09 -29.56 -2.60
CA GLN A 37 0.88 -30.16 -1.68
C GLN A 37 2.12 -29.26 -1.50
N GLN A 38 2.56 -28.54 -2.53
CA GLN A 38 3.63 -27.55 -2.42
C GLN A 38 3.22 -26.33 -1.57
N THR A 39 2.00 -25.83 -1.74
CA THR A 39 1.47 -24.72 -0.95
C THR A 39 1.27 -25.14 0.52
N ILE A 40 0.74 -26.34 0.79
CA ILE A 40 0.61 -26.88 2.15
C ILE A 40 2.01 -27.07 2.80
N ASN A 41 2.97 -27.57 2.07
CA ASN A 41 4.33 -27.74 2.57
C ASN A 41 5.03 -26.39 2.82
N GLN A 42 4.79 -25.38 2.00
CA GLN A 42 5.29 -24.01 2.24
C GLN A 42 4.65 -23.37 3.48
N VAL A 43 3.34 -23.49 3.64
CA VAL A 43 2.64 -22.98 4.83
C VAL A 43 3.12 -23.71 6.10
N GLN A 44 3.29 -25.04 6.05
CA GLN A 44 3.82 -25.80 7.19
C GLN A 44 5.28 -25.45 7.52
N THR A 45 6.09 -25.16 6.50
CA THR A 45 7.49 -24.76 6.70
C THR A 45 7.60 -23.35 7.28
N VAL A 46 6.69 -22.45 6.90
CA VAL A 46 6.58 -21.09 7.48
C VAL A 46 6.09 -21.18 8.92
N GLN A 47 5.09 -22.03 9.19
CA GLN A 47 4.57 -22.22 10.55
C GLN A 47 5.62 -22.86 11.47
N GLN A 48 6.36 -23.89 11.01
CA GLN A 48 7.46 -24.49 11.78
C GLN A 48 8.60 -23.52 12.04
N LYS A 49 8.96 -22.68 11.06
CA LYS A 49 9.96 -21.60 11.28
C LYS A 49 9.47 -20.53 12.24
N ALA A 50 8.17 -20.23 12.27
CA ALA A 50 7.56 -19.30 13.23
C ALA A 50 7.55 -19.89 14.64
N ASP A 51 7.26 -21.17 14.79
CA ASP A 51 7.23 -21.86 16.10
C ASP A 51 8.66 -22.10 16.65
N GLU A 52 9.63 -22.46 15.79
CA GLU A 52 11.06 -22.55 16.17
C GLU A 52 11.64 -21.16 16.55
N LYS A 53 11.14 -20.07 15.94
CA LYS A 53 11.55 -18.70 16.28
C LYS A 53 10.97 -18.24 17.62
N LYS A 54 9.77 -18.73 18.02
CA LYS A 54 9.21 -18.44 19.36
C LYS A 54 9.98 -19.07 20.50
N GLU A 55 10.56 -20.26 20.30
CA GLU A 55 11.33 -20.95 21.33
C GLU A 55 12.76 -20.38 21.52
N ASN A 56 13.29 -19.65 20.49
CA ASN A 56 14.59 -18.96 20.56
C ASN A 56 14.52 -17.50 21.00
N THR A 57 13.32 -16.90 21.14
CA THR A 57 13.15 -15.46 21.45
C THR A 57 13.18 -15.16 22.96
N GLU A 58 13.26 -16.18 23.83
CA GLU A 58 13.40 -15.95 25.29
C GLU A 58 14.85 -15.72 25.77
N LYS A 59 15.81 -15.59 24.84
CA LYS A 59 17.22 -15.36 25.22
C LYS A 59 17.97 -14.45 24.24
N ASN A 60 17.57 -13.22 24.07
CA ASN A 60 18.49 -12.12 23.70
C ASN A 60 17.70 -10.80 23.54
N THR A 61 17.39 -10.16 24.61
CA THR A 61 17.00 -8.75 24.60
C THR A 61 18.18 -7.95 25.11
N SER A 62 18.99 -7.46 24.22
CA SER A 62 19.72 -6.18 24.28
C SER A 62 20.93 -6.20 23.33
N GLY A 63 20.88 -5.47 22.23
CA GLY A 63 22.07 -5.02 21.55
C GLY A 63 22.18 -5.19 20.03
N ASP A 64 21.46 -6.12 19.40
CA ASP A 64 21.65 -6.43 17.97
C ASP A 64 20.61 -5.80 16.99
N GLU A 65 19.58 -5.09 17.51
CA GLU A 65 18.44 -4.64 16.69
C GLU A 65 18.65 -3.28 16.01
N LEU A 66 19.73 -2.57 16.28
CA LEU A 66 20.02 -1.26 15.67
C LEU A 66 21.06 -1.30 14.53
N GLU A 67 21.64 -2.45 14.22
CA GLU A 67 22.71 -2.53 13.21
C GLU A 67 22.27 -2.20 11.79
N ASN A 68 20.98 -2.30 11.49
CA ASN A 68 20.44 -2.01 10.16
C ASN A 68 19.79 -0.63 10.02
N VAL A 69 19.77 0.18 11.06
CA VAL A 69 19.17 1.52 11.04
C VAL A 69 20.16 2.56 11.54
N THR A 70 20.37 3.59 10.73
CA THR A 70 21.00 4.83 11.19
C THR A 70 19.91 5.78 11.67
N PRO A 71 19.83 6.09 12.98
CA PRO A 71 18.81 7.01 13.48
C PRO A 71 19.08 8.43 13.02
N GLY A 72 18.02 9.18 12.78
CA GLY A 72 18.10 10.62 12.55
C GLY A 72 18.50 11.39 13.80
N SER A 73 18.73 12.68 13.65
CA SER A 73 19.19 13.56 14.74
C SER A 73 18.37 14.83 14.92
N GLU A 74 17.43 15.10 14.03
CA GLU A 74 16.54 16.27 14.06
C GLU A 74 15.11 15.83 14.40
N GLU A 75 14.42 16.61 15.23
CA GLU A 75 13.01 16.40 15.52
C GLU A 75 12.15 17.51 14.92
N TYR A 76 10.98 17.12 14.42
CA TYR A 76 9.94 18.04 13.99
C TYR A 76 8.57 17.60 14.48
N ARG A 77 7.97 18.35 15.40
CA ARG A 77 6.64 18.09 15.97
C ARG A 77 6.47 16.65 16.49
N GLY A 78 7.52 16.10 17.09
CA GLY A 78 7.55 14.74 17.66
C GLY A 78 8.00 13.64 16.68
N PHE A 79 8.23 13.97 15.40
CA PHE A 79 8.85 13.04 14.46
C PHE A 79 10.38 13.16 14.51
N LEU A 80 11.07 12.03 14.63
CA LEU A 80 12.51 11.94 14.37
C LEU A 80 12.71 11.86 12.87
N LEU A 81 13.49 12.83 12.33
CA LEU A 81 13.68 13.01 10.89
C LEU A 81 14.90 12.24 10.39
N ASP A 82 14.80 11.77 9.12
CA ASP A 82 15.91 11.19 8.37
C ASP A 82 16.56 9.98 9.03
N ASN A 83 15.73 9.06 9.52
CA ASN A 83 16.21 7.73 9.83
C ASN A 83 16.47 6.98 8.53
N VAL A 84 17.47 6.11 8.52
CA VAL A 84 17.84 5.32 7.34
C VAL A 84 17.80 3.84 7.68
N LEU A 85 16.90 3.11 7.03
CA LEU A 85 16.94 1.64 7.05
C LEU A 85 17.88 1.18 5.92
N HIS A 86 18.95 0.48 6.27
CA HIS A 86 19.89 -0.11 5.32
C HIS A 86 19.39 -1.49 4.87
N SER A 87 18.59 -1.50 3.80
CA SER A 87 18.08 -2.75 3.25
C SER A 87 19.11 -3.40 2.32
N PRO A 88 19.37 -4.71 2.45
CA PRO A 88 20.25 -5.42 1.52
C PRO A 88 19.65 -5.55 0.11
N ASN A 89 18.34 -5.40 -0.04
CA ASN A 89 17.63 -5.55 -1.31
C ASN A 89 17.29 -4.21 -1.94
N GLU A 90 16.83 -3.23 -1.13
CA GLU A 90 16.26 -1.98 -1.59
C GLU A 90 17.17 -0.77 -1.32
N GLY A 91 18.40 -1.00 -0.80
CA GLY A 91 19.36 0.04 -0.48
C GLY A 91 18.94 0.90 0.74
N ASP A 92 19.41 2.14 0.76
CA ASP A 92 19.11 3.06 1.85
C ASP A 92 17.68 3.60 1.71
N ILE A 93 16.84 3.37 2.72
CA ILE A 93 15.46 3.83 2.77
C ILE A 93 15.35 4.92 3.84
N HIS A 94 15.19 6.16 3.39
CA HIS A 94 15.00 7.31 4.27
C HIS A 94 13.56 7.39 4.76
N TYR A 95 13.38 7.66 6.04
CA TYR A 95 12.04 7.82 6.63
C TYR A 95 12.05 8.71 7.86
N ASN A 96 10.89 9.30 8.14
CA ASN A 96 10.62 10.01 9.37
C ASN A 96 9.67 9.19 10.22
N VAL A 97 9.86 9.17 11.53
CA VAL A 97 9.07 8.31 12.42
C VAL A 97 8.60 9.07 13.65
N TYR A 98 7.33 8.85 13.99
CA TYR A 98 6.76 9.21 15.27
C TYR A 98 6.52 7.93 16.08
N ILE A 99 7.11 7.86 17.25
CA ILE A 99 6.88 6.79 18.23
C ILE A 99 6.31 7.46 19.49
N PRO A 100 5.13 7.07 19.98
CA PRO A 100 4.56 7.67 21.19
C PRO A 100 5.50 7.56 22.40
N ASP A 101 5.59 8.60 23.22
CA ASP A 101 6.42 8.62 24.45
C ASP A 101 6.11 7.45 25.40
N ALA A 102 4.86 6.96 25.38
CA ALA A 102 4.43 5.82 26.18
C ALA A 102 4.86 4.45 25.59
N HIS A 103 5.64 4.44 24.50
CA HIS A 103 6.16 3.20 23.94
C HIS A 103 7.22 2.61 24.89
N ASP A 104 6.90 1.46 25.45
CA ASP A 104 7.76 0.74 26.40
C ASP A 104 8.12 -0.69 25.92
N GLY A 105 7.71 -1.04 24.68
CA GLY A 105 7.94 -2.36 24.10
C GLY A 105 7.13 -3.49 24.75
N THR A 106 6.09 -3.18 25.53
CA THR A 106 5.28 -4.21 26.24
C THR A 106 3.86 -4.37 25.73
N LYS A 107 3.33 -3.40 24.98
CA LYS A 107 1.99 -3.43 24.43
C LYS A 107 1.99 -3.34 22.90
N GLU A 108 0.88 -3.78 22.29
CA GLU A 108 0.68 -3.65 20.86
C GLU A 108 0.36 -2.21 20.46
N TYR A 109 0.92 -1.79 19.33
CA TYR A 109 0.67 -0.50 18.68
C TYR A 109 -0.01 -0.68 17.32
N ALA A 110 -0.76 0.30 16.88
CA ALA A 110 -1.10 0.43 15.47
C ALA A 110 0.13 0.92 14.68
N LEU A 111 0.17 0.62 13.40
CA LEU A 111 1.15 1.18 12.45
C LEU A 111 0.42 2.00 11.40
N TYR A 112 0.89 3.19 11.13
CA TYR A 112 0.39 4.01 10.04
C TYR A 112 1.54 4.46 9.15
N VAL A 113 1.45 4.15 7.85
CA VAL A 113 2.42 4.54 6.82
C VAL A 113 1.81 5.64 5.96
N THR A 114 2.50 6.78 5.80
CA THR A 114 2.01 7.91 5.00
C THR A 114 2.98 8.24 3.88
N LEU A 115 2.52 8.06 2.62
CA LEU A 115 3.33 8.24 1.42
C LEU A 115 3.13 9.64 0.85
N PRO A 116 4.23 10.39 0.60
CA PRO A 116 4.16 11.79 0.22
C PRO A 116 3.85 12.02 -1.25
N GLY A 117 3.28 13.19 -1.56
CA GLY A 117 3.30 13.75 -2.90
C GLY A 117 4.67 14.31 -3.31
N TYR A 118 4.72 14.97 -4.46
CA TYR A 118 5.95 15.51 -5.07
C TYR A 118 6.75 16.40 -4.12
N GLN A 119 6.09 17.29 -3.34
CA GLN A 119 6.77 18.21 -2.43
C GLN A 119 7.45 17.50 -1.26
N GLY A 120 7.03 16.28 -0.93
CA GLY A 120 7.60 15.49 0.15
C GLY A 120 8.70 14.51 -0.27
N LEU A 121 9.06 14.44 -1.56
CA LEU A 121 10.14 13.57 -2.02
C LEU A 121 11.50 14.01 -1.44
N TYR A 122 12.42 13.06 -1.27
CA TYR A 122 13.69 13.27 -0.58
C TYR A 122 14.54 14.39 -1.16
N PHE A 123 14.54 14.57 -2.48
CA PHE A 123 15.31 15.63 -3.15
C PHE A 123 14.78 17.05 -2.86
N GLN A 124 13.57 17.20 -2.35
CA GLN A 124 13.02 18.49 -1.93
C GLN A 124 13.60 18.98 -0.59
N GLY A 125 14.12 18.05 0.21
CA GLY A 125 14.76 18.33 1.49
C GLY A 125 14.32 17.35 2.57
N VAL A 126 15.17 17.16 3.56
CA VAL A 126 14.92 16.27 4.69
C VAL A 126 13.69 16.74 5.47
N GLY A 127 12.75 15.81 5.70
CA GLY A 127 11.53 16.06 6.46
C GLY A 127 10.44 16.83 5.71
N GLU A 128 10.62 17.16 4.42
CA GLU A 128 9.62 17.92 3.66
C GLU A 128 8.28 17.16 3.54
N ASN A 129 8.27 15.83 3.52
CA ASN A 129 7.04 15.03 3.51
C ASN A 129 6.13 15.29 4.72
N ILE A 130 6.69 15.55 5.89
CA ILE A 130 5.91 15.90 7.08
C ILE A 130 5.85 17.40 7.38
N ARG A 131 6.60 18.23 6.65
CA ARG A 131 6.46 19.68 6.72
C ARG A 131 5.37 20.20 5.79
N THR A 132 5.11 19.48 4.70
CA THR A 132 4.15 19.86 3.65
C THR A 132 2.80 19.15 3.75
N GLU A 133 2.74 18.00 4.45
CA GLU A 133 1.54 17.17 4.58
C GLU A 133 1.25 16.83 6.04
N ASP A 134 0.01 17.02 6.48
CA ASP A 134 -0.38 16.85 7.89
C ASP A 134 -1.01 15.47 8.20
N PHE A 135 -1.04 14.53 7.27
CA PHE A 135 -1.65 13.20 7.51
C PHE A 135 -1.13 12.52 8.77
N GLY A 136 0.18 12.51 9.00
CA GLY A 136 0.78 11.92 10.19
C GLY A 136 0.39 12.63 11.49
N PHE A 137 0.17 13.94 11.47
CA PHE A 137 -0.26 14.68 12.65
C PHE A 137 -1.75 14.52 12.93
N GLU A 138 -2.57 14.51 11.89
CA GLU A 138 -4.02 14.32 12.04
C GLU A 138 -4.36 12.89 12.49
N ALA A 139 -3.61 11.89 12.04
CA ALA A 139 -3.77 10.49 12.42
C ALA A 139 -3.65 10.26 13.93
N GLN A 140 -2.80 11.00 14.63
CA GLN A 140 -2.63 10.90 16.10
C GLN A 140 -3.91 11.18 16.88
N LYS A 141 -4.90 11.83 16.26
CA LYS A 141 -6.20 12.14 16.90
C LYS A 141 -7.14 10.93 16.96
N TYR A 142 -6.85 9.88 16.19
CA TYR A 142 -7.70 8.68 16.07
C TYR A 142 -7.22 7.52 16.95
N ILE A 143 -5.93 7.27 16.96
CA ILE A 143 -5.33 6.17 17.73
C ILE A 143 -4.13 6.71 18.50
N THR A 144 -4.21 6.72 19.82
CA THR A 144 -3.13 7.23 20.69
C THR A 144 -1.90 6.33 20.66
N ASP A 145 -2.11 5.01 20.62
CA ASP A 145 -1.04 4.01 20.60
C ASP A 145 -0.74 3.61 19.15
N MET A 146 -0.15 4.54 18.39
CA MET A 146 0.16 4.34 16.97
C MET A 146 1.57 4.84 16.66
N ILE A 147 2.37 3.99 16.06
CA ILE A 147 3.63 4.37 15.41
C ILE A 147 3.29 4.88 14.02
N ILE A 148 3.86 6.02 13.63
CA ILE A 148 3.63 6.63 12.32
C ILE A 148 4.95 6.70 11.57
N VAL A 149 4.97 6.12 10.39
CA VAL A 149 6.14 6.05 9.51
C VAL A 149 5.85 6.82 8.23
N ALA A 150 6.68 7.79 7.95
CA ALA A 150 6.61 8.61 6.75
C ALA A 150 7.86 8.39 5.90
N PRO A 151 7.84 7.41 4.96
CA PRO A 151 8.96 7.20 4.04
C PRO A 151 9.22 8.48 3.25
N GLN A 152 10.48 8.79 3.04
CA GLN A 152 10.89 9.92 2.21
C GLN A 152 11.51 9.39 0.92
N LEU A 153 10.65 9.07 -0.02
CA LEU A 153 10.94 8.37 -1.26
C LEU A 153 11.68 9.27 -2.27
N ASN A 154 12.29 8.64 -3.29
CA ASN A 154 12.97 9.38 -4.37
C ASN A 154 12.09 9.62 -5.60
N ASP A 155 11.07 8.80 -5.78
CA ASP A 155 10.08 8.86 -6.86
C ASP A 155 8.75 8.26 -6.38
N TRP A 156 7.86 7.89 -7.29
CA TRP A 156 6.60 7.21 -7.01
C TRP A 156 6.41 5.92 -7.82
N GLY A 157 7.53 5.29 -8.24
CA GLY A 157 7.54 4.07 -9.03
C GLY A 157 7.76 2.78 -8.23
N GLN A 158 8.18 1.74 -8.95
CA GLN A 158 8.36 0.39 -8.40
C GLN A 158 9.38 0.32 -7.25
N THR A 159 10.50 1.04 -7.37
CA THR A 159 11.54 1.09 -6.32
C THR A 159 10.96 1.65 -5.02
N SER A 160 10.22 2.75 -5.12
CA SER A 160 9.57 3.36 -3.95
C SER A 160 8.49 2.46 -3.34
N ALA A 161 7.79 1.68 -4.16
CA ALA A 161 6.83 0.68 -3.67
C ALA A 161 7.56 -0.45 -2.92
N ASP A 162 8.65 -0.98 -3.45
CA ASP A 162 9.44 -2.04 -2.82
C ASP A 162 10.07 -1.55 -1.51
N GLN A 163 10.62 -0.34 -1.48
CA GLN A 163 11.13 0.32 -0.28
C GLN A 163 10.04 0.51 0.78
N THR A 164 8.82 0.88 0.38
CA THR A 164 7.69 1.03 1.30
C THR A 164 7.29 -0.31 1.93
N ILE A 165 7.25 -1.38 1.13
CA ILE A 165 6.97 -2.74 1.60
C ILE A 165 8.04 -3.19 2.59
N GLU A 166 9.32 -3.06 2.24
CA GLU A 166 10.45 -3.43 3.09
C GLU A 166 10.41 -2.68 4.43
N LEU A 167 10.19 -1.37 4.38
CA LEU A 167 10.08 -0.54 5.58
C LEU A 167 8.87 -0.94 6.46
N THR A 168 7.73 -1.24 5.86
CA THR A 168 6.56 -1.73 6.60
C THR A 168 6.86 -3.06 7.29
N GLN A 169 7.48 -4.01 6.59
CA GLN A 169 7.88 -5.30 7.13
C GLN A 169 8.92 -5.17 8.25
N TYR A 170 9.84 -4.20 8.13
CA TYR A 170 10.79 -3.87 9.19
C TYR A 170 10.06 -3.51 10.49
N PHE A 171 9.08 -2.60 10.43
CA PHE A 171 8.31 -2.20 11.61
C PHE A 171 7.48 -3.36 12.18
N LEU A 172 6.84 -4.16 11.33
CA LEU A 172 6.10 -5.35 11.76
C LEU A 172 6.97 -6.41 12.45
N THR A 173 8.27 -6.45 12.13
CA THR A 173 9.21 -7.44 12.68
C THR A 173 9.87 -6.94 13.98
N HIS A 174 10.16 -5.63 14.07
CA HIS A 174 10.98 -5.07 15.15
C HIS A 174 10.17 -4.36 16.24
N TYR A 175 8.88 -4.09 16.00
CA TYR A 175 7.99 -3.48 16.97
C TYR A 175 6.80 -4.40 17.27
N ILE A 176 6.19 -4.25 18.45
CA ILE A 176 4.98 -5.00 18.79
C ILE A 176 3.78 -4.30 18.12
N ILE A 177 3.56 -4.63 16.85
CA ILE A 177 2.45 -4.09 16.07
C ILE A 177 1.30 -5.10 16.04
N ASN A 178 0.08 -4.58 16.25
CA ASN A 178 -1.14 -5.36 16.01
C ASN A 178 -1.35 -5.50 14.49
N PRO A 179 -1.27 -6.70 13.91
CA PRO A 179 -1.38 -6.90 12.47
C PRO A 179 -2.77 -6.55 11.90
N SER A 180 -3.79 -6.41 12.75
CA SER A 180 -5.12 -5.93 12.36
C SER A 180 -5.26 -4.41 12.45
N LYS A 181 -4.16 -3.67 12.66
CA LYS A 181 -4.13 -2.21 12.79
C LYS A 181 -2.95 -1.61 12.03
N VAL A 182 -2.79 -2.01 10.79
CA VAL A 182 -1.76 -1.50 9.88
C VAL A 182 -2.43 -0.72 8.77
N TYR A 183 -2.25 0.59 8.75
CA TYR A 183 -2.92 1.50 7.85
C TYR A 183 -1.92 2.19 6.93
N ILE A 184 -2.35 2.55 5.74
CA ILE A 184 -1.50 3.26 4.78
C ILE A 184 -2.32 4.31 4.03
N ASN A 185 -1.71 5.46 3.77
CA ASN A 185 -2.23 6.40 2.79
C ASN A 185 -1.19 6.83 1.77
N GLY A 186 -1.67 7.28 0.62
CA GLY A 186 -0.85 7.94 -0.39
C GLY A 186 -1.54 9.17 -0.96
N TYR A 187 -0.82 10.28 -1.05
CA TYR A 187 -1.32 11.52 -1.63
C TYR A 187 -0.56 11.85 -2.90
N SER A 188 -1.28 12.23 -3.97
CA SER A 188 -0.68 12.58 -5.26
C SER A 188 0.22 11.43 -5.77
N GLY A 189 1.48 11.67 -6.12
CA GLY A 189 2.43 10.61 -6.49
C GLY A 189 2.58 9.50 -5.44
N GLY A 190 2.38 9.80 -4.15
CA GLY A 190 2.34 8.77 -3.11
C GLY A 190 1.18 7.79 -3.27
N GLY A 191 0.07 8.20 -3.89
CA GLY A 191 -1.02 7.30 -4.25
C GLY A 191 -0.65 6.36 -5.41
N GLU A 192 0.12 6.83 -6.41
CA GLU A 192 0.67 5.95 -7.45
C GLU A 192 1.55 4.87 -6.81
N THR A 193 2.48 5.25 -5.93
CA THR A 193 3.29 4.30 -5.14
C THR A 193 2.41 3.34 -4.36
N LEU A 194 1.37 3.83 -3.67
CA LEU A 194 0.46 3.00 -2.88
C LEU A 194 -0.24 1.95 -3.75
N SER A 195 -0.68 2.30 -4.95
CA SER A 195 -1.31 1.35 -5.87
C SER A 195 -0.39 0.20 -6.25
N LEU A 196 0.92 0.49 -6.41
CA LEU A 196 1.94 -0.52 -6.69
C LEU A 196 2.25 -1.39 -5.45
N VAL A 197 2.24 -0.80 -4.25
CA VAL A 197 2.34 -1.53 -2.97
C VAL A 197 1.19 -2.52 -2.83
N LEU A 198 -0.05 -2.07 -3.04
CA LEU A 198 -1.25 -2.89 -2.94
C LEU A 198 -1.34 -3.95 -4.05
N ALA A 199 -0.74 -3.72 -5.20
CA ALA A 199 -0.64 -4.73 -6.25
C ALA A 199 0.36 -5.85 -5.92
N LYS A 200 1.26 -5.65 -4.95
CA LYS A 200 2.30 -6.61 -4.56
C LYS A 200 1.99 -7.32 -3.24
N GLN A 201 1.66 -6.56 -2.19
CA GLN A 201 1.47 -7.07 -0.84
C GLN A 201 0.32 -6.36 -0.10
N PRO A 202 -0.93 -6.46 -0.61
CA PRO A 202 -2.10 -5.83 0.01
C PRO A 202 -2.39 -6.39 1.41
N GLU A 203 -1.98 -7.63 1.69
CA GLU A 203 -2.18 -8.32 2.97
C GLU A 203 -1.42 -7.70 4.15
N LEU A 204 -0.45 -6.83 3.88
CA LEU A 204 0.25 -6.10 4.94
C LEU A 204 -0.65 -5.06 5.63
N TYR A 205 -1.73 -4.64 4.97
CA TYR A 205 -2.51 -3.48 5.40
C TYR A 205 -3.96 -3.84 5.71
N THR A 206 -4.43 -3.32 6.84
CA THR A 206 -5.83 -3.42 7.27
C THR A 206 -6.74 -2.58 6.38
N ALA A 207 -6.28 -1.40 5.96
CA ALA A 207 -6.97 -0.52 5.03
C ALA A 207 -6.01 0.49 4.38
N ALA A 208 -6.41 1.01 3.22
CA ALA A 208 -5.67 1.99 2.44
C ALA A 208 -6.53 3.20 2.08
N LEU A 209 -5.92 4.39 2.09
CA LEU A 209 -6.54 5.66 1.69
C LEU A 209 -5.73 6.28 0.55
N MET A 210 -6.34 6.43 -0.61
CA MET A 210 -5.75 7.08 -1.79
C MET A 210 -6.35 8.47 -1.99
N CYS A 211 -5.50 9.49 -2.03
CA CYS A 211 -5.90 10.89 -2.10
C CYS A 211 -5.35 11.56 -3.36
N SER A 212 -6.20 12.17 -4.18
CA SER A 212 -5.84 13.00 -5.35
C SER A 212 -4.74 12.35 -6.21
N SER A 213 -4.98 11.14 -6.75
CA SER A 213 -4.00 10.33 -7.45
C SER A 213 -4.63 9.48 -8.55
N GLN A 214 -3.90 8.48 -9.01
CA GLN A 214 -4.35 7.44 -9.94
C GLN A 214 -3.89 6.05 -9.47
N TRP A 215 -4.40 5.00 -10.13
CA TRP A 215 -4.02 3.62 -9.87
C TRP A 215 -3.15 3.07 -11.01
N ASP A 216 -1.93 2.65 -10.69
CA ASP A 216 -0.96 2.14 -11.68
C ASP A 216 -0.69 0.63 -11.52
N GLY A 217 -1.19 0.01 -10.45
CA GLY A 217 -0.98 -1.41 -10.14
C GLY A 217 -2.02 -2.34 -10.75
N ALA A 218 -1.87 -3.65 -10.53
CA ALA A 218 -2.90 -4.64 -10.77
C ALA A 218 -4.00 -4.54 -9.69
N TYR A 219 -5.25 -4.80 -10.05
CA TYR A 219 -6.39 -4.75 -9.11
C TYR A 219 -6.65 -6.08 -8.40
N GLU A 220 -6.30 -7.19 -9.05
CA GLU A 220 -6.61 -8.53 -8.58
C GLU A 220 -6.08 -8.83 -7.17
N PRO A 221 -4.82 -8.46 -6.79
CA PRO A 221 -4.32 -8.76 -5.45
C PRO A 221 -5.14 -8.11 -4.33
N VAL A 222 -5.54 -6.85 -4.50
CA VAL A 222 -6.38 -6.13 -3.52
C VAL A 222 -7.75 -6.81 -3.36
N VAL A 223 -8.32 -7.29 -4.47
CA VAL A 223 -9.61 -7.97 -4.49
C VAL A 223 -9.52 -9.37 -3.88
N GLU A 224 -8.45 -10.11 -4.17
CA GLU A 224 -8.19 -11.44 -3.59
C GLU A 224 -8.02 -11.38 -2.06
N MET A 225 -7.29 -10.40 -1.57
CA MET A 225 -7.04 -10.20 -0.14
C MET A 225 -8.17 -9.46 0.57
N LYS A 226 -9.10 -8.85 -0.19
CA LYS A 226 -10.18 -8.00 0.33
C LYS A 226 -9.67 -6.86 1.20
N THR A 227 -8.54 -6.27 0.82
CA THR A 227 -7.99 -5.11 1.52
C THR A 227 -8.87 -3.89 1.21
N PRO A 228 -9.49 -3.25 2.21
CA PRO A 228 -10.34 -2.09 2.00
C PRO A 228 -9.57 -0.90 1.44
N VAL A 229 -10.12 -0.22 0.41
CA VAL A 229 -9.53 0.96 -0.22
C VAL A 229 -10.55 2.09 -0.30
N TYR A 230 -10.14 3.27 0.17
CA TYR A 230 -10.90 4.51 0.02
C TYR A 230 -10.21 5.43 -0.97
N PHE A 231 -10.91 5.81 -2.01
CA PHE A 231 -10.49 6.81 -3.00
C PHE A 231 -11.14 8.14 -2.70
N VAL A 232 -10.36 9.20 -2.53
CA VAL A 232 -10.87 10.57 -2.41
C VAL A 232 -10.14 11.52 -3.36
N ILE A 233 -10.91 12.31 -4.11
CA ILE A 233 -10.38 13.25 -5.10
C ILE A 233 -11.36 14.40 -5.33
N GLY A 234 -10.85 15.56 -5.69
CA GLY A 234 -11.70 16.65 -6.21
C GLY A 234 -12.25 16.32 -7.60
N GLU A 235 -13.51 16.66 -7.85
CA GLU A 235 -14.17 16.42 -9.15
C GLU A 235 -13.36 17.01 -10.33
N SER A 236 -12.75 18.17 -10.09
CA SER A 236 -11.93 18.90 -11.08
C SER A 236 -10.48 19.01 -10.64
N ASP A 237 -9.93 17.92 -10.05
CA ASP A 237 -8.49 17.85 -9.72
C ASP A 237 -7.64 18.23 -10.94
N GLU A 238 -6.75 19.20 -10.77
CA GLU A 238 -6.04 19.86 -11.88
C GLU A 238 -4.92 19.00 -12.47
N TYR A 239 -4.49 17.94 -11.76
CA TYR A 239 -3.43 17.03 -12.24
C TYR A 239 -3.96 15.73 -12.81
N TYR A 240 -4.83 15.05 -12.08
CA TYR A 240 -5.32 13.73 -12.46
C TYR A 240 -6.74 13.78 -13.03
N GLY A 241 -7.55 14.78 -12.65
CA GLY A 241 -8.99 14.69 -12.81
C GLY A 241 -9.58 13.59 -11.93
N SER A 242 -10.89 13.42 -11.91
CA SER A 242 -11.53 12.37 -11.11
C SER A 242 -11.70 11.03 -11.85
N GLU A 243 -11.52 11.00 -13.16
CA GLU A 243 -11.78 9.80 -13.98
C GLU A 243 -10.88 8.60 -13.62
N PRO A 244 -9.54 8.73 -13.37
CA PRO A 244 -8.71 7.59 -13.01
C PRO A 244 -9.18 6.86 -11.75
N PHE A 245 -9.66 7.57 -10.73
CA PHE A 245 -10.21 6.94 -9.54
C PHE A 245 -11.60 6.33 -9.76
N LYS A 246 -12.42 6.93 -10.62
CA LYS A 246 -13.70 6.32 -11.03
C LYS A 246 -13.47 5.01 -11.77
N GLU A 247 -12.50 4.96 -12.67
CA GLU A 247 -12.11 3.74 -13.39
C GLU A 247 -11.56 2.67 -12.42
N ALA A 248 -10.66 3.04 -11.52
CA ALA A 248 -10.10 2.11 -10.54
C ALA A 248 -11.20 1.54 -9.61
N TYR A 249 -12.07 2.40 -9.09
CA TYR A 249 -13.22 1.98 -8.30
C TYR A 249 -14.10 1.00 -9.07
N GLN A 250 -14.44 1.31 -10.32
CA GLN A 250 -15.29 0.46 -11.15
C GLN A 250 -14.64 -0.91 -11.40
N GLN A 251 -13.35 -0.95 -11.71
CA GLN A 251 -12.63 -2.22 -11.94
C GLN A 251 -12.62 -3.10 -10.68
N ILE A 252 -12.28 -2.53 -9.52
CA ILE A 252 -12.28 -3.27 -8.25
C ILE A 252 -13.70 -3.74 -7.90
N HIS A 253 -14.70 -2.88 -8.07
CA HIS A 253 -16.10 -3.18 -7.81
C HIS A 253 -16.61 -4.33 -8.69
N GLU A 254 -16.31 -4.33 -10.00
CA GLU A 254 -16.69 -5.40 -10.92
C GLU A 254 -16.01 -6.73 -10.54
N LEU A 255 -14.72 -6.72 -10.19
CA LEU A 255 -14.01 -7.91 -9.74
C LEU A 255 -14.63 -8.50 -8.46
N TYR A 256 -15.06 -7.68 -7.51
CA TYR A 256 -15.81 -8.16 -6.34
C TYR A 256 -17.17 -8.76 -6.71
N LYS A 257 -17.88 -8.17 -7.67
CA LYS A 257 -19.12 -8.75 -8.20
C LYS A 257 -18.90 -10.11 -8.84
N GLU A 258 -17.82 -10.26 -9.61
CA GLU A 258 -17.44 -11.55 -10.20
C GLU A 258 -17.13 -12.61 -9.14
N GLN A 259 -16.64 -12.21 -7.97
CA GLN A 259 -16.48 -13.08 -6.80
C GLN A 259 -17.81 -13.37 -6.06
N GLY A 260 -18.92 -12.76 -6.47
CA GLY A 260 -20.25 -12.98 -5.91
C GLY A 260 -20.57 -12.16 -4.67
N LEU A 261 -19.83 -11.10 -4.36
CA LEU A 261 -20.13 -10.20 -3.25
C LEU A 261 -21.39 -9.37 -3.57
N SER A 262 -22.19 -9.11 -2.54
CA SER A 262 -23.32 -8.18 -2.61
C SER A 262 -22.82 -6.73 -2.59
N GLU A 263 -23.63 -5.78 -3.09
CA GLU A 263 -23.30 -4.35 -3.05
C GLU A 263 -22.94 -3.89 -1.63
N SER A 264 -23.69 -4.33 -0.61
CA SER A 264 -23.41 -3.93 0.78
C SER A 264 -22.12 -4.52 1.38
N GLU A 265 -21.56 -5.57 0.77
CA GLU A 265 -20.25 -6.09 1.12
C GLU A 265 -19.16 -5.31 0.38
N ILE A 266 -19.41 -4.98 -0.90
CA ILE A 266 -18.47 -4.18 -1.72
C ILE A 266 -18.33 -2.78 -1.17
N ASP A 267 -19.42 -2.11 -0.77
CA ASP A 267 -19.41 -0.77 -0.17
C ASP A 267 -18.53 -0.66 1.10
N LYS A 268 -18.25 -1.77 1.76
CA LYS A 268 -17.32 -1.80 2.90
C LYS A 268 -15.86 -1.93 2.48
N LEU A 269 -15.62 -2.49 1.29
CA LEU A 269 -14.28 -2.81 0.79
C LEU A 269 -13.74 -1.76 -0.15
N VAL A 270 -14.60 -1.07 -0.91
CA VAL A 270 -14.14 -0.03 -1.83
C VAL A 270 -15.09 1.16 -1.78
N VAL A 271 -14.52 2.35 -1.56
CA VAL A 271 -15.26 3.61 -1.50
C VAL A 271 -14.68 4.58 -2.51
N LEU A 272 -15.56 5.29 -3.23
CA LEU A 272 -15.19 6.41 -4.09
C LEU A 272 -15.89 7.68 -3.59
N ASP A 273 -15.10 8.65 -3.20
CA ASP A 273 -15.54 9.95 -2.69
C ASP A 273 -15.01 11.07 -3.60
N VAL A 274 -15.86 11.51 -4.51
CA VAL A 274 -15.53 12.61 -5.42
C VAL A 274 -16.10 13.91 -4.84
N LYS A 275 -15.20 14.74 -4.31
CA LYS A 275 -15.56 16.03 -3.69
C LYS A 275 -15.85 17.06 -4.77
N ASP A 276 -17.01 17.67 -4.68
CA ASP A 276 -17.41 18.78 -5.55
C ASP A 276 -16.70 20.09 -5.15
N LYS A 277 -16.96 21.16 -5.92
CA LYS A 277 -16.36 22.49 -5.65
C LYS A 277 -16.77 23.07 -4.30
N ASP A 278 -17.96 22.73 -3.81
CA ASP A 278 -18.51 23.32 -2.59
C ASP A 278 -17.73 22.81 -1.36
N TYR A 279 -17.14 21.59 -1.44
CA TYR A 279 -16.24 21.05 -0.41
C TYR A 279 -15.00 21.93 -0.20
N PHE A 280 -14.51 22.59 -1.25
CA PHE A 280 -13.31 23.43 -1.22
C PHE A 280 -13.65 24.93 -0.95
N GLU A 281 -14.90 25.35 -1.13
CA GLU A 281 -15.29 26.74 -1.02
C GLU A 281 -15.12 27.26 0.41
N GLY A 282 -14.52 28.46 0.54
CA GLY A 282 -14.26 29.07 1.84
C GLY A 282 -13.12 28.44 2.65
N THR A 283 -12.41 27.48 2.10
CA THR A 283 -11.23 26.86 2.71
C THR A 283 -9.94 27.55 2.25
N PRO A 284 -8.77 27.28 2.89
CA PRO A 284 -7.50 27.79 2.41
C PRO A 284 -6.99 27.12 1.12
N VAL A 285 -7.64 26.05 0.67
CA VAL A 285 -7.26 25.31 -0.54
C VAL A 285 -7.84 26.02 -1.77
N THR A 286 -6.97 26.48 -2.66
CA THR A 286 -7.33 27.27 -3.82
C THR A 286 -7.45 26.49 -5.13
N TYR A 287 -7.07 25.23 -5.11
CA TYR A 287 -7.13 24.29 -6.24
C TYR A 287 -7.40 22.88 -5.72
N GLN A 288 -8.15 22.06 -6.45
CA GLN A 288 -8.70 20.81 -5.90
C GLN A 288 -7.63 19.74 -5.67
N HIS A 289 -6.56 19.74 -6.45
CA HIS A 289 -5.45 18.83 -6.20
C HIS A 289 -4.82 19.03 -4.81
N GLY A 290 -4.84 20.25 -4.28
CA GLY A 290 -4.42 20.57 -2.91
C GLY A 290 -5.31 19.97 -1.81
N GLY A 291 -6.29 19.17 -2.16
CA GLY A 291 -7.30 18.58 -1.27
C GLY A 291 -6.73 17.77 -0.11
N GLY A 292 -5.50 17.26 -0.20
CA GLY A 292 -4.84 16.51 0.87
C GLY A 292 -4.86 17.25 2.22
N TYR A 293 -4.77 18.58 2.20
CA TYR A 293 -4.91 19.42 3.39
C TYR A 293 -6.29 19.28 4.07
N LEU A 294 -7.36 19.13 3.31
CA LEU A 294 -8.72 18.95 3.82
C LEU A 294 -8.98 17.48 4.17
N PHE A 295 -8.57 16.54 3.31
CA PHE A 295 -8.86 15.12 3.45
C PHE A 295 -8.28 14.54 4.74
N CYS A 296 -7.05 14.92 5.12
CA CYS A 296 -6.47 14.48 6.39
C CYS A 296 -7.19 15.03 7.62
N ARG A 297 -8.00 16.09 7.48
CA ARG A 297 -8.80 16.71 8.55
C ARG A 297 -10.27 16.31 8.54
N ASP A 298 -10.70 15.66 7.46
CA ASP A 298 -12.05 15.17 7.31
C ASP A 298 -12.26 13.91 8.17
N LYS A 299 -13.23 14.02 9.11
CA LYS A 299 -13.50 12.94 10.07
C LYS A 299 -14.16 11.72 9.44
N GLU A 300 -14.86 11.90 8.32
CA GLU A 300 -15.46 10.79 7.59
C GLU A 300 -14.38 9.98 6.88
N ILE A 301 -13.46 10.67 6.19
CA ILE A 301 -12.35 10.05 5.45
C ILE A 301 -11.38 9.34 6.41
N MET A 302 -10.80 10.09 7.35
CA MET A 302 -9.82 9.51 8.27
C MET A 302 -10.47 8.56 9.28
N GLY A 303 -11.72 8.82 9.66
CA GLY A 303 -12.50 7.91 10.51
C GLY A 303 -12.79 6.59 9.82
N TRP A 304 -13.07 6.59 8.51
CA TRP A 304 -13.24 5.35 7.76
C TRP A 304 -11.95 4.52 7.78
N LEU A 305 -10.78 5.14 7.51
CA LEU A 305 -9.49 4.47 7.49
C LEU A 305 -9.18 3.74 8.81
N PHE A 306 -9.35 4.44 9.94
CA PHE A 306 -8.94 3.91 11.26
C PHE A 306 -10.01 3.08 11.98
N ASN A 307 -11.19 2.88 11.37
CA ASN A 307 -12.26 2.03 11.92
C ASN A 307 -12.45 0.70 11.16
N GLN A 308 -11.53 0.35 10.25
CA GLN A 308 -11.53 -0.93 9.55
C GLN A 308 -11.04 -2.07 10.44
#